data_668b51f829106ffd8a368bfaaaf680ec
#
_entry.id   668b51f829106ffd8a368bfaaaf680ec
#
_cell.length_a   1.000
_cell.length_b   1.000
_cell.length_c   1.000
_cell.angle_alpha   90.00
_cell.angle_beta   90.00
_cell.angle_gamma   90.00
#
_symmetry.space_group_name_H-M   'P 1'
#
loop_
_entity.id
_entity.type
_entity.pdbx_description
1 polymer ?
#
loop_
_entity_poly.entity_id
_entity_poly.type
_entity_poly.pdbx_seq_one_letter_code
_entity_poly.pdbx_strand_id
1 'polypeptide(L)'
;MLLQTIIALAATGGGLALFTGWTASRVEKALPPRGRFMDVRGNRLHYLDDGTGPDDDRPAVVMVHGLGGQMHHFTHSLLGRLRTDHRVIVVDRPGSGHSTRPDDAPANVLAQAGVIADFIRALKLPRPPLLVGHSLGGAIALGVALDHPETISGVALIAALTHPQETPPDIFKGLAIRSDIARRLVAWTMATPMSFLRGRKVLDEVFGPDPVPADFAIAGGGLLGLRPKAFRSASIDMVAANDDLPAMAARYPDIALPVHMIFARGDRILDWRAHGQALQAKLPTLQLTLIDGGHMLPVTAPDAVETLIRNATQRT
;
A
#
# COMPACT_ATOMS: atom_id res chain seq x y z
N MET A 1 -34.80 29.31 14.51
CA MET A 1 -33.35 29.05 14.73
C MET A 1 -32.99 27.61 14.41
N LEU A 2 -33.50 26.60 15.10
CA LEU A 2 -33.08 25.18 14.87
C LEU A 2 -33.27 24.73 13.42
N LEU A 3 -34.44 25.00 12.79
CA LEU A 3 -34.72 24.62 11.41
C LEU A 3 -33.75 25.30 10.41
N GLN A 4 -33.45 26.59 10.62
CA GLN A 4 -32.50 27.32 9.75
C GLN A 4 -31.08 26.76 9.88
N THR A 5 -30.67 26.37 11.09
CA THR A 5 -29.38 25.72 11.31
C THR A 5 -29.28 24.35 10.61
N ILE A 6 -30.37 23.55 10.70
CA ILE A 6 -30.44 22.25 10.02
C ILE A 6 -30.35 22.41 8.50
N ILE A 7 -31.12 23.37 7.94
CA ILE A 7 -31.12 23.67 6.50
C ILE A 7 -29.69 24.14 6.07
N ALA A 8 -29.07 25.02 6.82
CA ALA A 8 -27.71 25.50 6.52
C ALA A 8 -26.68 24.36 6.54
N LEU A 9 -26.73 23.48 7.55
CA LEU A 9 -25.84 22.30 7.63
C LEU A 9 -26.10 21.33 6.47
N ALA A 10 -27.34 21.08 6.12
CA ALA A 10 -27.68 20.21 4.99
C ALA A 10 -27.22 20.81 3.66
N ALA A 11 -27.40 22.11 3.44
CA ALA A 11 -26.93 22.79 2.22
C ALA A 11 -25.39 22.80 2.13
N THR A 12 -24.69 23.04 3.25
CA THR A 12 -23.23 22.99 3.28
C THR A 12 -22.73 21.57 2.99
N GLY A 13 -23.30 20.55 3.66
CA GLY A 13 -22.94 19.15 3.43
C GLY A 13 -23.20 18.70 1.99
N GLY A 14 -24.34 19.12 1.41
CA GLY A 14 -24.68 18.88 0.00
C GLY A 14 -23.68 19.53 -0.96
N GLY A 15 -23.29 20.79 -0.72
CA GLY A 15 -22.27 21.48 -1.52
C GLY A 15 -20.90 20.80 -1.48
N LEU A 16 -20.47 20.36 -0.29
CA LEU A 16 -19.21 19.61 -0.12
C LEU A 16 -19.26 18.26 -0.83
N ALA A 17 -20.37 17.54 -0.77
CA ALA A 17 -20.54 16.26 -1.46
C ALA A 17 -20.53 16.43 -2.99
N LEU A 18 -21.16 17.46 -3.53
CA LEU A 18 -21.10 17.79 -4.96
C LEU A 18 -19.68 18.14 -5.41
N PHE A 19 -18.95 18.96 -4.64
CA PHE A 19 -17.54 19.28 -4.90
C PHE A 19 -16.67 18.02 -4.91
N THR A 20 -16.87 17.15 -3.91
CA THR A 20 -16.15 15.88 -3.80
C THR A 20 -16.45 14.96 -4.99
N GLY A 21 -17.72 14.81 -5.38
CA GLY A 21 -18.12 14.01 -6.54
C GLY A 21 -17.55 14.55 -7.86
N TRP A 22 -17.60 15.87 -8.03
CA TRP A 22 -17.00 16.54 -9.19
C TRP A 22 -15.48 16.31 -9.26
N THR A 23 -14.75 16.47 -8.12
CA THR A 23 -13.32 16.21 -8.03
C THR A 23 -13.00 14.75 -8.36
N ALA A 24 -13.73 13.80 -7.77
CA ALA A 24 -13.55 12.37 -8.04
C ALA A 24 -13.70 12.05 -9.53
N SER A 25 -14.73 12.58 -10.19
CA SER A 25 -14.96 12.42 -11.64
C SER A 25 -13.79 12.99 -12.48
N ARG A 26 -13.25 14.14 -12.09
CA ARG A 26 -12.08 14.73 -12.77
C ARG A 26 -10.83 13.87 -12.61
N VAL A 27 -10.61 13.35 -11.40
CA VAL A 27 -9.48 12.46 -11.09
C VAL A 27 -9.58 11.15 -11.90
N GLU A 28 -10.77 10.53 -11.96
CA GLU A 28 -10.96 9.29 -12.72
C GLU A 28 -10.77 9.47 -14.22
N LYS A 29 -11.11 10.64 -14.75
CA LYS A 29 -10.82 10.98 -16.15
C LYS A 29 -9.33 11.23 -16.41
N ALA A 30 -8.63 11.83 -15.44
CA ALA A 30 -7.19 12.12 -15.56
C ALA A 30 -6.32 10.86 -15.38
N LEU A 31 -6.76 9.94 -14.54
CA LEU A 31 -6.06 8.71 -14.18
C LEU A 31 -7.00 7.50 -14.35
N PRO A 32 -7.36 7.14 -15.60
CA PRO A 32 -8.17 5.96 -15.85
C PRO A 32 -7.40 4.67 -15.51
N PRO A 33 -8.09 3.56 -15.17
CA PRO A 33 -7.43 2.30 -14.89
C PRO A 33 -6.68 1.81 -16.13
N ARG A 34 -5.41 1.46 -15.92
CA ARG A 34 -4.55 0.82 -16.93
C ARG A 34 -4.20 -0.57 -16.43
N GLY A 35 -4.23 -1.57 -17.31
CA GLY A 35 -3.94 -2.94 -16.95
C GLY A 35 -5.20 -3.81 -16.96
N ARG A 36 -5.29 -4.71 -16.00
CA ARG A 36 -6.31 -5.78 -15.97
C ARG A 36 -7.05 -5.79 -14.63
N PHE A 37 -8.17 -6.51 -14.63
CA PHE A 37 -8.93 -6.81 -13.41
C PHE A 37 -9.03 -8.31 -13.21
N MET A 38 -9.02 -8.75 -11.94
CA MET A 38 -9.20 -10.14 -11.54
C MET A 38 -10.11 -10.20 -10.31
N ASP A 39 -11.10 -11.07 -10.34
CA ASP A 39 -11.98 -11.29 -9.20
C ASP A 39 -11.37 -12.36 -8.27
N VAL A 40 -11.14 -11.99 -6.99
CA VAL A 40 -10.52 -12.83 -5.97
C VAL A 40 -11.25 -12.64 -4.65
N ARG A 41 -11.82 -13.70 -4.09
CA ARG A 41 -12.56 -13.65 -2.80
C ARG A 41 -13.58 -12.51 -2.74
N GLY A 42 -14.33 -12.27 -3.81
CA GLY A 42 -15.30 -11.18 -3.90
C GLY A 42 -14.70 -9.78 -4.11
N ASN A 43 -13.37 -9.63 -4.06
CA ASN A 43 -12.70 -8.39 -4.43
C ASN A 43 -12.44 -8.38 -5.93
N ARG A 44 -12.63 -7.25 -6.59
CA ARG A 44 -12.18 -7.04 -7.96
C ARG A 44 -10.86 -6.30 -7.93
N LEU A 45 -9.75 -7.03 -8.07
CA LEU A 45 -8.40 -6.48 -8.00
C LEU A 45 -7.98 -5.91 -9.35
N HIS A 46 -7.49 -4.67 -9.34
CA HIS A 46 -6.84 -4.02 -10.47
C HIS A 46 -5.34 -4.25 -10.40
N TYR A 47 -4.72 -4.65 -11.51
CA TYR A 47 -3.29 -4.91 -11.56
C TYR A 47 -2.70 -4.63 -12.94
N LEU A 48 -1.41 -4.33 -12.96
CA LEU A 48 -0.59 -4.26 -14.15
C LEU A 48 0.33 -5.49 -14.18
N ASP A 49 0.45 -6.12 -15.34
CA ASP A 49 1.32 -7.28 -15.59
C ASP A 49 2.17 -6.92 -16.82
N ASP A 50 3.45 -6.67 -16.62
CA ASP A 50 4.38 -6.15 -17.64
C ASP A 50 5.77 -6.77 -17.48
N GLY A 51 6.55 -6.77 -18.54
CA GLY A 51 7.93 -7.23 -18.55
C GLY A 51 8.16 -8.48 -19.41
N THR A 52 9.26 -9.18 -19.11
CA THR A 52 9.71 -10.36 -19.86
C THR A 52 8.67 -11.46 -19.88
N GLY A 53 8.62 -12.17 -21.02
CA GLY A 53 7.61 -13.19 -21.30
C GLY A 53 7.67 -14.43 -20.40
N PRO A 54 6.74 -15.39 -20.63
CA PRO A 54 6.58 -16.57 -19.77
C PRO A 54 7.76 -17.56 -19.79
N ASP A 55 8.68 -17.42 -20.73
CA ASP A 55 9.84 -18.33 -20.89
C ASP A 55 11.07 -17.89 -20.08
N ASP A 56 10.98 -16.80 -19.30
CA ASP A 56 12.07 -16.38 -18.43
C ASP A 56 12.11 -17.28 -17.17
N ASP A 57 13.23 -17.93 -16.95
CA ASP A 57 13.48 -18.80 -15.79
C ASP A 57 13.53 -18.05 -14.43
N ARG A 58 13.52 -16.72 -14.45
CA ARG A 58 13.54 -15.90 -13.23
C ARG A 58 12.17 -15.81 -12.60
N PRO A 59 12.08 -15.77 -11.26
CA PRO A 59 10.83 -15.53 -10.57
C PRO A 59 10.20 -14.20 -10.98
N ALA A 60 8.88 -14.19 -11.22
CA ALA A 60 8.15 -12.95 -11.37
C ALA A 60 8.22 -12.13 -10.07
N VAL A 61 8.03 -10.81 -10.17
CA VAL A 61 8.00 -9.89 -9.02
C VAL A 61 6.58 -9.37 -8.85
N VAL A 62 5.94 -9.68 -7.72
CA VAL A 62 4.60 -9.16 -7.35
C VAL A 62 4.76 -8.08 -6.31
N MET A 63 4.20 -6.88 -6.55
CA MET A 63 4.38 -5.70 -5.69
C MET A 63 3.08 -5.23 -5.05
N VAL A 64 3.11 -5.03 -3.72
CA VAL A 64 1.97 -4.63 -2.88
C VAL A 64 2.28 -3.34 -2.14
N HIS A 65 1.48 -2.29 -2.40
CA HIS A 65 1.67 -0.94 -1.86
C HIS A 65 1.18 -0.77 -0.41
N GLY A 66 1.52 0.37 0.21
CA GLY A 66 1.18 0.74 1.58
C GLY A 66 -0.20 1.33 1.79
N LEU A 67 -0.45 1.85 3.00
CA LEU A 67 -1.67 2.53 3.41
C LEU A 67 -1.92 3.78 2.54
N GLY A 68 -3.16 3.96 2.10
CA GLY A 68 -3.54 5.11 1.25
C GLY A 68 -2.84 5.15 -0.11
N GLY A 69 -2.01 4.15 -0.41
CA GLY A 69 -1.29 4.00 -1.66
C GLY A 69 -2.09 3.33 -2.77
N GLN A 70 -1.40 3.10 -3.86
CA GLN A 70 -1.89 2.38 -5.04
C GLN A 70 -0.68 2.00 -5.93
N MET A 71 -0.90 1.22 -6.98
CA MET A 71 0.18 0.63 -7.78
C MET A 71 1.15 1.65 -8.42
N HIS A 72 0.73 2.91 -8.65
CA HIS A 72 1.62 3.92 -9.24
C HIS A 72 2.79 4.30 -8.33
N HIS A 73 2.76 3.98 -7.04
CA HIS A 73 3.92 4.11 -6.17
C HIS A 73 5.12 3.26 -6.65
N PHE A 74 4.85 2.15 -7.35
CA PHE A 74 5.87 1.31 -7.95
C PHE A 74 6.07 1.60 -9.44
N THR A 75 4.97 1.85 -10.18
CA THR A 75 5.09 2.09 -11.62
C THR A 75 5.77 3.42 -11.95
N HIS A 76 5.78 4.37 -11.01
CA HIS A 76 6.45 5.67 -11.15
C HIS A 76 7.94 5.52 -11.49
N SER A 77 8.65 4.68 -10.74
CA SER A 77 10.12 4.62 -10.87
C SER A 77 10.69 3.21 -11.02
N LEU A 78 9.99 2.15 -10.58
CA LEU A 78 10.56 0.80 -10.53
C LEU A 78 10.16 -0.09 -11.71
N LEU A 79 8.91 0.03 -12.20
CA LEU A 79 8.43 -0.84 -13.28
C LEU A 79 9.34 -0.77 -14.52
N GLY A 80 9.68 0.44 -14.99
CA GLY A 80 10.53 0.64 -16.15
C GLY A 80 11.93 0.04 -16.02
N ARG A 81 12.44 -0.09 -14.79
CA ARG A 81 13.77 -0.62 -14.47
C ARG A 81 13.79 -2.15 -14.44
N LEU A 82 12.74 -2.75 -13.88
CA LEU A 82 12.66 -4.20 -13.66
C LEU A 82 12.08 -4.97 -14.84
N ARG A 83 11.19 -4.36 -15.63
CA ARG A 83 10.49 -5.03 -16.74
C ARG A 83 11.38 -5.49 -17.87
N THR A 84 12.61 -5.02 -17.93
CA THR A 84 13.58 -5.41 -18.95
C THR A 84 14.05 -6.86 -18.81
N ASP A 85 14.02 -7.38 -17.60
CA ASP A 85 14.56 -8.69 -17.25
C ASP A 85 13.76 -9.46 -16.18
N HIS A 86 12.61 -8.91 -15.76
CA HIS A 86 11.65 -9.58 -14.88
C HIS A 86 10.23 -9.37 -15.38
N ARG A 87 9.37 -10.36 -15.18
CA ARG A 87 7.93 -10.16 -15.24
C ARG A 87 7.51 -9.45 -13.94
N VAL A 88 6.95 -8.25 -14.06
CA VAL A 88 6.58 -7.40 -12.93
C VAL A 88 5.06 -7.26 -12.87
N ILE A 89 4.49 -7.62 -11.74
CA ILE A 89 3.06 -7.55 -11.49
C ILE A 89 2.84 -6.61 -10.31
N VAL A 90 2.14 -5.51 -10.56
CA VAL A 90 1.83 -4.51 -9.53
C VAL A 90 0.33 -4.49 -9.30
N VAL A 91 -0.10 -4.67 -8.06
CA VAL A 91 -1.53 -4.79 -7.72
C VAL A 91 -1.99 -3.66 -6.82
N ASP A 92 -3.17 -3.12 -7.11
CA ASP A 92 -3.92 -2.30 -6.17
C ASP A 92 -4.56 -3.21 -5.11
N ARG A 93 -4.24 -3.00 -3.81
CA ARG A 93 -4.83 -3.78 -2.72
C ARG A 93 -6.36 -3.67 -2.68
N PRO A 94 -7.07 -4.61 -2.02
CA PRO A 94 -8.52 -4.53 -1.86
C PRO A 94 -9.00 -3.14 -1.42
N GLY A 95 -9.88 -2.52 -2.22
CA GLY A 95 -10.45 -1.19 -1.98
C GLY A 95 -9.55 0.00 -2.35
N SER A 96 -8.26 -0.20 -2.61
CA SER A 96 -7.31 0.85 -2.99
C SER A 96 -7.24 1.04 -4.50
N GLY A 97 -6.67 2.16 -4.95
CA GLY A 97 -6.49 2.46 -6.36
C GLY A 97 -7.79 2.28 -7.15
N HIS A 98 -7.80 1.41 -8.14
CA HIS A 98 -9.00 1.02 -8.90
C HIS A 98 -9.62 -0.31 -8.45
N SER A 99 -9.00 -1.03 -7.50
CA SER A 99 -9.57 -2.23 -6.89
C SER A 99 -10.82 -1.92 -6.06
N THR A 100 -11.74 -2.88 -5.97
CA THR A 100 -12.89 -2.83 -5.06
C THR A 100 -12.71 -3.80 -3.90
N ARG A 101 -13.43 -3.56 -2.81
CA ARG A 101 -13.57 -4.45 -1.66
C ARG A 101 -15.05 -4.44 -1.24
N PRO A 102 -15.69 -5.60 -1.02
CA PRO A 102 -17.02 -5.66 -0.42
C PRO A 102 -17.08 -4.92 0.91
N ASP A 103 -18.23 -4.36 1.25
CA ASP A 103 -18.39 -3.53 2.45
C ASP A 103 -18.18 -4.33 3.75
N ASP A 104 -18.51 -5.61 3.73
CA ASP A 104 -18.41 -6.58 4.83
C ASP A 104 -17.09 -7.37 4.84
N ALA A 105 -16.25 -7.21 3.82
CA ALA A 105 -14.97 -7.92 3.75
C ALA A 105 -13.98 -7.40 4.81
N PRO A 106 -13.30 -8.31 5.53
CA PRO A 106 -12.32 -7.92 6.53
C PRO A 106 -11.13 -7.20 5.88
N ALA A 107 -10.53 -6.25 6.63
CA ALA A 107 -9.44 -5.41 6.17
C ALA A 107 -8.14 -5.58 6.98
N ASN A 108 -8.12 -6.49 7.95
CA ASN A 108 -6.95 -6.84 8.72
C ASN A 108 -5.85 -7.46 7.82
N VAL A 109 -4.63 -7.48 8.30
CA VAL A 109 -3.45 -7.86 7.52
C VAL A 109 -3.55 -9.27 6.97
N LEU A 110 -3.94 -10.26 7.80
CA LEU A 110 -4.02 -11.67 7.38
C LEU A 110 -5.14 -11.92 6.38
N ALA A 111 -6.26 -11.23 6.50
CA ALA A 111 -7.33 -11.31 5.50
C ALA A 111 -6.85 -10.79 4.13
N GLN A 112 -6.16 -9.65 4.10
CA GLN A 112 -5.57 -9.13 2.86
C GLN A 112 -4.45 -10.03 2.34
N ALA A 113 -3.64 -10.64 3.22
CA ALA A 113 -2.62 -11.62 2.83
C ALA A 113 -3.23 -12.82 2.11
N GLY A 114 -4.35 -13.36 2.62
CA GLY A 114 -5.09 -14.42 1.94
C GLY A 114 -5.64 -14.02 0.57
N VAL A 115 -6.08 -12.76 0.39
CA VAL A 115 -6.51 -12.25 -0.93
C VAL A 115 -5.31 -12.16 -1.89
N ILE A 116 -4.16 -11.68 -1.44
CA ILE A 116 -2.93 -11.59 -2.27
C ILE A 116 -2.41 -12.98 -2.62
N ALA A 117 -2.42 -13.94 -1.69
CA ALA A 117 -2.03 -15.33 -1.98
C ALA A 117 -2.92 -15.97 -3.05
N ASP A 118 -4.24 -15.81 -2.96
CA ASP A 118 -5.16 -16.33 -3.98
C ASP A 118 -5.05 -15.58 -5.31
N PHE A 119 -4.76 -14.28 -5.29
CA PHE A 119 -4.41 -13.52 -6.50
C PHE A 119 -3.18 -14.13 -7.18
N ILE A 120 -2.10 -14.42 -6.43
CA ILE A 120 -0.89 -15.04 -6.96
C ILE A 120 -1.20 -16.43 -7.55
N ARG A 121 -1.98 -17.27 -6.87
CA ARG A 121 -2.41 -18.58 -7.40
C ARG A 121 -3.19 -18.44 -8.71
N ALA A 122 -4.07 -17.45 -8.78
CA ALA A 122 -4.88 -17.19 -9.97
C ALA A 122 -4.09 -16.68 -11.18
N LEU A 123 -2.92 -16.06 -10.97
CA LEU A 123 -1.99 -15.67 -12.05
C LEU A 123 -1.37 -16.87 -12.78
N LYS A 124 -1.38 -18.07 -12.18
CA LYS A 124 -0.80 -19.31 -12.74
C LYS A 124 0.63 -19.11 -13.25
N LEU A 125 1.45 -18.49 -12.43
CA LEU A 125 2.86 -18.26 -12.75
C LEU A 125 3.60 -19.60 -12.81
N PRO A 126 4.61 -19.75 -13.69
CA PRO A 126 5.36 -21.01 -13.84
C PRO A 126 6.17 -21.36 -12.56
N ARG A 127 6.54 -20.36 -11.79
CA ARG A 127 7.23 -20.48 -10.49
C ARG A 127 6.63 -19.52 -9.47
N PRO A 128 6.74 -19.80 -8.15
CA PRO A 128 6.37 -18.84 -7.13
C PRO A 128 7.14 -17.51 -7.30
N PRO A 129 6.46 -16.35 -7.27
CA PRO A 129 7.10 -15.05 -7.45
C PRO A 129 7.82 -14.59 -6.18
N LEU A 130 8.75 -13.63 -6.32
CA LEU A 130 9.16 -12.78 -5.22
C LEU A 130 8.03 -11.82 -4.86
N LEU A 131 7.63 -11.77 -3.58
CA LEU A 131 6.63 -10.82 -3.11
C LEU A 131 7.30 -9.58 -2.50
N VAL A 132 7.03 -8.42 -3.09
CA VAL A 132 7.55 -7.12 -2.64
C VAL A 132 6.45 -6.36 -1.92
N GLY A 133 6.71 -5.93 -0.68
CA GLY A 133 5.75 -5.17 0.11
C GLY A 133 6.32 -3.85 0.62
N HIS A 134 5.60 -2.75 0.38
CA HIS A 134 5.93 -1.43 0.93
C HIS A 134 5.01 -1.08 2.10
N SER A 135 5.56 -0.65 3.24
CA SER A 135 4.81 -0.16 4.39
C SER A 135 3.77 -1.21 4.87
N LEU A 136 2.48 -0.91 4.90
CA LEU A 136 1.40 -1.88 5.17
C LEU A 136 1.42 -3.08 4.21
N GLY A 137 1.81 -2.88 2.94
CA GLY A 137 2.03 -3.96 2.00
C GLY A 137 3.12 -4.94 2.44
N GLY A 138 4.10 -4.47 3.22
CA GLY A 138 5.12 -5.30 3.85
C GLY A 138 4.55 -6.20 4.95
N ALA A 139 3.64 -5.68 5.79
CA ALA A 139 2.90 -6.51 6.75
C ALA A 139 2.10 -7.61 6.05
N ILE A 140 1.42 -7.25 4.94
CA ILE A 140 0.67 -8.22 4.13
C ILE A 140 1.60 -9.29 3.53
N ALA A 141 2.78 -8.89 3.02
CA ALA A 141 3.76 -9.83 2.48
C ALA A 141 4.30 -10.79 3.56
N LEU A 142 4.54 -10.31 4.79
CA LEU A 142 4.87 -11.16 5.93
C LEU A 142 3.71 -12.10 6.31
N GLY A 143 2.47 -11.63 6.23
CA GLY A 143 1.28 -12.47 6.41
C GLY A 143 1.19 -13.60 5.38
N VAL A 144 1.51 -13.32 4.11
CA VAL A 144 1.61 -14.36 3.07
C VAL A 144 2.72 -15.35 3.38
N ALA A 145 3.90 -14.88 3.81
CA ALA A 145 5.02 -15.76 4.19
C ALA A 145 4.71 -16.67 5.39
N LEU A 146 3.84 -16.22 6.32
CA LEU A 146 3.41 -17.00 7.48
C LEU A 146 2.33 -18.03 7.14
N ASP A 147 1.31 -17.64 6.37
CA ASP A 147 0.10 -18.45 6.19
C ASP A 147 0.00 -19.13 4.82
N HIS A 148 0.78 -18.66 3.83
CA HIS A 148 0.75 -19.14 2.45
C HIS A 148 2.16 -19.22 1.82
N PRO A 149 3.17 -19.75 2.54
CA PRO A 149 4.57 -19.74 2.09
C PRO A 149 4.79 -20.43 0.75
N GLU A 150 3.95 -21.41 0.40
CA GLU A 150 4.03 -22.15 -0.86
C GLU A 150 3.70 -21.28 -2.10
N THR A 151 3.10 -20.11 -1.90
CA THR A 151 2.69 -19.22 -3.02
C THR A 151 3.79 -18.29 -3.50
N ILE A 152 4.86 -18.13 -2.73
CA ILE A 152 5.94 -17.18 -3.01
C ILE A 152 7.31 -17.82 -2.83
N SER A 153 8.33 -17.30 -3.50
CA SER A 153 9.71 -17.78 -3.38
C SER A 153 10.53 -17.06 -2.30
N GLY A 154 10.09 -15.86 -1.90
CA GLY A 154 10.75 -15.02 -0.91
C GLY A 154 10.02 -13.70 -0.75
N VAL A 155 10.52 -12.85 0.15
CA VAL A 155 9.92 -11.54 0.47
C VAL A 155 10.96 -10.44 0.40
N ALA A 156 10.63 -9.33 -0.28
CA ALA A 156 11.38 -8.09 -0.24
C ALA A 156 10.54 -6.97 0.42
N LEU A 157 11.01 -6.43 1.52
CA LEU A 157 10.32 -5.47 2.37
C LEU A 157 10.91 -4.08 2.19
N ILE A 158 10.08 -3.09 1.93
CA ILE A 158 10.48 -1.70 1.76
C ILE A 158 9.78 -0.88 2.83
N ALA A 159 10.53 -0.30 3.78
CA ALA A 159 9.98 0.50 4.88
C ALA A 159 8.73 -0.15 5.49
N ALA A 160 8.79 -1.46 5.80
CA ALA A 160 7.64 -2.28 6.11
C ALA A 160 7.12 -2.09 7.54
N LEU A 161 5.81 -2.06 7.70
CA LEU A 161 5.13 -2.21 8.99
C LEU A 161 5.25 -3.68 9.42
N THR A 162 5.89 -3.94 10.56
CA THR A 162 6.14 -5.31 11.04
C THR A 162 5.63 -5.56 12.45
N HIS A 163 5.53 -4.53 13.25
CA HIS A 163 5.09 -4.60 14.64
C HIS A 163 3.97 -3.60 14.90
N PRO A 164 3.14 -3.81 15.93
CA PRO A 164 2.08 -2.87 16.29
C PRO A 164 2.64 -1.48 16.56
N GLN A 165 1.93 -0.46 16.09
CA GLN A 165 2.16 0.93 16.48
C GLN A 165 1.12 1.33 17.53
N GLU A 166 1.55 1.71 18.72
CA GLU A 166 0.64 2.18 19.78
C GLU A 166 -0.10 3.45 19.39
N THR A 167 0.60 4.36 18.70
CA THR A 167 0.03 5.62 18.22
C THR A 167 0.37 5.83 16.75
N PRO A 168 -0.65 5.97 15.88
CA PRO A 168 -0.40 6.29 14.50
C PRO A 168 0.23 7.69 14.34
N PRO A 169 1.05 7.93 13.32
CA PRO A 169 1.54 9.26 12.99
C PRO A 169 0.42 10.29 12.94
N ASP A 170 0.68 11.50 13.41
CA ASP A 170 -0.33 12.57 13.55
C ASP A 170 -1.09 12.84 12.24
N ILE A 171 -0.40 12.74 11.11
CA ILE A 171 -1.01 12.94 9.78
C ILE A 171 -2.09 11.90 9.45
N PHE A 172 -2.07 10.74 10.09
CA PHE A 172 -3.03 9.65 9.87
C PHE A 172 -4.13 9.57 10.93
N LYS A 173 -4.08 10.38 12.00
CA LYS A 173 -5.12 10.37 13.05
C LYS A 173 -6.54 10.59 12.50
N GLY A 174 -6.68 11.40 11.45
CA GLY A 174 -7.94 11.62 10.75
C GLY A 174 -8.55 10.40 10.06
N LEU A 175 -7.75 9.32 9.88
CA LEU A 175 -8.21 8.05 9.30
C LEU A 175 -8.78 7.10 10.36
N ALA A 176 -8.54 7.30 11.66
CA ALA A 176 -8.94 6.41 12.73
C ALA A 176 -10.45 6.48 13.06
N ILE A 177 -11.31 6.37 12.04
CA ILE A 177 -12.78 6.44 12.17
C ILE A 177 -13.35 5.03 12.20
N ARG A 178 -13.87 4.58 13.36
CA ARG A 178 -14.44 3.23 13.51
C ARG A 178 -15.85 3.09 12.94
N SER A 179 -16.69 4.13 13.08
CA SER A 179 -18.07 4.12 12.57
C SER A 179 -18.12 4.19 11.03
N ASP A 180 -18.72 3.22 10.38
CA ASP A 180 -18.86 3.22 8.92
C ASP A 180 -19.72 4.40 8.42
N ILE A 181 -20.78 4.75 9.13
CA ILE A 181 -21.62 5.92 8.80
C ILE A 181 -20.80 7.21 8.87
N ALA A 182 -20.06 7.42 9.97
CA ALA A 182 -19.20 8.60 10.12
C ALA A 182 -18.09 8.63 9.03
N ARG A 183 -17.49 7.49 8.73
CA ARG A 183 -16.47 7.34 7.68
C ARG A 183 -17.03 7.71 6.31
N ARG A 184 -18.22 7.23 5.94
CA ARG A 184 -18.90 7.58 4.68
C ARG A 184 -19.21 9.07 4.62
N LEU A 185 -19.76 9.62 5.70
CA LEU A 185 -20.08 11.06 5.77
C LEU A 185 -18.81 11.91 5.58
N VAL A 186 -17.74 11.62 6.32
CA VAL A 186 -16.45 12.33 6.20
C VAL A 186 -15.85 12.17 4.81
N ALA A 187 -15.88 10.95 4.24
CA ALA A 187 -15.36 10.68 2.90
C ALA A 187 -16.02 11.55 1.82
N TRP A 188 -17.33 11.76 1.91
CA TRP A 188 -18.08 12.52 0.91
C TRP A 188 -18.14 14.03 1.16
N THR A 189 -17.84 14.49 2.38
CA THR A 189 -17.96 15.91 2.72
C THR A 189 -16.63 16.58 3.02
N MET A 190 -15.83 16.01 3.95
CA MET A 190 -14.66 16.68 4.52
C MET A 190 -13.34 16.20 3.93
N ALA A 191 -13.22 14.91 3.55
CA ALA A 191 -11.95 14.32 3.18
C ALA A 191 -11.30 15.02 1.99
N THR A 192 -12.01 15.23 0.89
CA THR A 192 -11.50 15.88 -0.31
C THR A 192 -11.11 17.36 -0.06
N PRO A 193 -11.97 18.23 0.51
CA PRO A 193 -11.57 19.59 0.86
C PRO A 193 -10.36 19.67 1.78
N MET A 194 -10.29 18.81 2.81
CA MET A 194 -9.15 18.76 3.72
C MET A 194 -7.86 18.29 3.03
N SER A 195 -7.96 17.41 2.04
CA SER A 195 -6.81 17.00 1.23
C SER A 195 -6.24 18.16 0.42
N PHE A 196 -7.06 19.07 -0.11
CA PHE A 196 -6.55 20.30 -0.75
C PHE A 196 -5.86 21.24 0.25
N LEU A 197 -6.36 21.33 1.49
CA LEU A 197 -5.81 22.23 2.50
C LEU A 197 -4.54 21.68 3.16
N ARG A 198 -4.48 20.37 3.39
CA ARG A 198 -3.42 19.71 4.19
C ARG A 198 -2.56 18.73 3.41
N GLY A 199 -2.93 18.43 2.15
CA GLY A 199 -2.26 17.40 1.35
C GLY A 199 -0.77 17.62 1.19
N ARG A 200 -0.35 18.90 1.02
CA ARG A 200 1.06 19.22 0.96
C ARG A 200 1.81 18.82 2.24
N LYS A 201 1.26 19.18 3.41
CA LYS A 201 1.86 18.81 4.70
C LYS A 201 1.93 17.28 4.86
N VAL A 202 0.90 16.57 4.42
CA VAL A 202 0.89 15.09 4.46
C VAL A 202 1.98 14.53 3.55
N LEU A 203 2.12 15.03 2.34
CA LEU A 203 3.16 14.59 1.42
C LEU A 203 4.56 14.93 1.95
N ASP A 204 4.78 16.15 2.46
CA ASP A 204 6.05 16.57 3.04
C ASP A 204 6.47 15.68 4.24
N GLU A 205 5.50 15.15 4.99
CA GLU A 205 5.78 14.22 6.09
C GLU A 205 6.06 12.81 5.58
N VAL A 206 5.26 12.31 4.63
CA VAL A 206 5.40 10.96 4.06
C VAL A 206 6.67 10.81 3.23
N PHE A 207 7.07 11.86 2.49
CA PHE A 207 8.29 11.83 1.70
C PHE A 207 9.53 12.26 2.49
N GLY A 208 9.35 13.08 3.52
CA GLY A 208 10.47 13.67 4.26
C GLY A 208 11.45 12.65 4.83
N PRO A 209 12.75 12.98 4.79
CA PRO A 209 13.39 14.24 4.40
C PRO A 209 13.52 14.49 2.88
N ASP A 210 13.16 13.52 2.04
CA ASP A 210 13.24 13.64 0.59
C ASP A 210 12.18 14.61 0.04
N PRO A 211 12.44 15.27 -1.11
CA PRO A 211 11.45 16.09 -1.76
C PRO A 211 10.35 15.25 -2.41
N VAL A 212 9.13 15.78 -2.44
CA VAL A 212 8.04 15.21 -3.23
C VAL A 212 8.32 15.44 -4.72
N PRO A 213 8.36 14.40 -5.58
CA PRO A 213 8.53 14.58 -7.01
C PRO A 213 7.43 15.47 -7.61
N ALA A 214 7.81 16.37 -8.51
CA ALA A 214 6.90 17.34 -9.12
C ALA A 214 5.74 16.68 -9.89
N ASP A 215 5.98 15.51 -10.45
CA ASP A 215 5.02 14.72 -11.23
C ASP A 215 4.23 13.70 -10.38
N PHE A 216 4.49 13.62 -9.07
CA PHE A 216 3.86 12.62 -8.19
C PHE A 216 2.33 12.67 -8.21
N ALA A 217 1.77 13.86 -8.39
CA ALA A 217 0.31 14.03 -8.47
C ALA A 217 -0.32 13.15 -9.59
N ILE A 218 0.33 13.07 -10.74
CA ILE A 218 -0.13 12.29 -11.91
C ILE A 218 0.63 10.97 -12.01
N ALA A 219 1.95 11.00 -12.22
CA ALA A 219 2.74 9.81 -12.48
C ALA A 219 2.80 8.88 -11.25
N GLY A 220 2.90 9.43 -10.05
CA GLY A 220 2.81 8.68 -8.79
C GLY A 220 1.38 8.41 -8.32
N GLY A 221 0.36 8.86 -9.06
CA GLY A 221 -1.05 8.61 -8.75
C GLY A 221 -1.58 9.35 -7.53
N GLY A 222 -0.90 10.39 -7.04
CA GLY A 222 -1.29 11.14 -5.84
C GLY A 222 -2.72 11.68 -5.87
N LEU A 223 -3.22 12.08 -7.05
CA LEU A 223 -4.60 12.54 -7.21
C LEU A 223 -5.65 11.47 -6.89
N LEU A 224 -5.32 10.18 -7.04
CA LEU A 224 -6.28 9.10 -6.71
C LEU A 224 -6.70 9.12 -5.24
N GLY A 225 -5.87 9.69 -4.36
CA GLY A 225 -6.17 9.89 -2.94
C GLY A 225 -7.31 10.89 -2.66
N LEU A 226 -7.66 11.75 -3.63
CA LEU A 226 -8.75 12.74 -3.49
C LEU A 226 -10.16 12.13 -3.61
N ARG A 227 -10.28 10.86 -3.98
CA ARG A 227 -11.58 10.19 -4.15
C ARG A 227 -12.14 9.73 -2.81
N PRO A 228 -13.47 9.82 -2.58
CA PRO A 228 -14.11 9.35 -1.35
C PRO A 228 -13.78 7.88 -1.02
N LYS A 229 -13.69 7.02 -2.07
CA LYS A 229 -13.35 5.61 -1.90
C LYS A 229 -11.92 5.42 -1.34
N ALA A 230 -10.96 6.27 -1.73
CA ALA A 230 -9.58 6.18 -1.26
C ALA A 230 -9.50 6.50 0.25
N PHE A 231 -10.16 7.58 0.70
CA PHE A 231 -10.26 7.90 2.12
C PHE A 231 -10.94 6.77 2.90
N ARG A 232 -12.09 6.28 2.40
CA ARG A 232 -12.83 5.20 3.07
C ARG A 232 -11.98 3.96 3.24
N SER A 233 -11.31 3.50 2.17
CA SER A 233 -10.45 2.33 2.21
C SER A 233 -9.26 2.52 3.16
N ALA A 234 -8.58 3.67 3.08
CA ALA A 234 -7.46 3.98 3.97
C ALA A 234 -7.88 4.03 5.44
N SER A 235 -9.08 4.57 5.74
CA SER A 235 -9.62 4.59 7.10
C SER A 235 -9.97 3.18 7.62
N ILE A 236 -10.52 2.31 6.79
CA ILE A 236 -10.81 0.92 7.17
C ILE A 236 -9.50 0.19 7.44
N ASP A 237 -8.53 0.28 6.52
CA ASP A 237 -7.22 -0.35 6.64
C ASP A 237 -6.47 0.17 7.89
N MET A 238 -6.52 1.47 8.17
CA MET A 238 -5.87 2.08 9.34
C MET A 238 -6.42 1.54 10.65
N VAL A 239 -7.73 1.38 10.76
CA VAL A 239 -8.38 0.84 11.96
C VAL A 239 -8.01 -0.62 12.19
N ALA A 240 -7.85 -1.40 11.13
CA ALA A 240 -7.57 -2.83 11.17
C ALA A 240 -6.07 -3.18 11.15
N ALA A 241 -5.18 -2.21 10.92
CA ALA A 241 -3.76 -2.47 10.66
C ALA A 241 -3.03 -3.20 11.81
N ASN A 242 -3.43 -2.94 13.06
CA ASN A 242 -2.79 -3.53 14.23
C ASN A 242 -3.43 -4.84 14.71
N ASP A 243 -4.57 -5.25 14.16
CA ASP A 243 -5.35 -6.37 14.72
C ASP A 243 -4.56 -7.69 14.75
N ASP A 244 -3.79 -7.97 13.70
CA ASP A 244 -3.03 -9.21 13.54
C ASP A 244 -1.56 -9.10 13.97
N LEU A 245 -0.99 -7.90 13.97
CA LEU A 245 0.46 -7.70 14.13
C LEU A 245 1.06 -8.30 15.41
N PRO A 246 0.40 -8.28 16.58
CA PRO A 246 0.94 -8.94 17.78
C PRO A 246 1.11 -10.44 17.58
N ALA A 247 0.10 -11.12 17.01
CA ALA A 247 0.13 -12.54 16.75
C ALA A 247 1.13 -12.91 15.65
N MET A 248 1.19 -12.09 14.57
CA MET A 248 2.18 -12.26 13.50
C MET A 248 3.61 -12.10 14.02
N ALA A 249 3.86 -11.07 14.85
CA ALA A 249 5.18 -10.81 15.40
C ALA A 249 5.70 -11.94 16.32
N ALA A 250 4.83 -12.70 16.95
CA ALA A 250 5.20 -13.89 17.71
C ALA A 250 5.63 -15.05 16.81
N ARG A 251 5.13 -15.11 15.56
CA ARG A 251 5.37 -16.17 14.58
C ARG A 251 6.48 -15.85 13.56
N TYR A 252 7.09 -14.68 13.58
CA TYR A 252 8.18 -14.36 12.64
C TYR A 252 9.34 -15.36 12.62
N PRO A 253 9.73 -16.01 13.75
CA PRO A 253 10.74 -17.06 13.72
C PRO A 253 10.34 -18.28 12.86
N ASP A 254 9.06 -18.46 12.55
CA ASP A 254 8.56 -19.60 11.75
C ASP A 254 8.75 -19.36 10.24
N ILE A 255 9.12 -18.14 9.81
CA ILE A 255 9.34 -17.81 8.40
C ILE A 255 10.63 -18.47 7.92
N ALA A 256 10.49 -19.49 7.07
CA ALA A 256 11.62 -20.21 6.47
C ALA A 256 12.10 -19.60 5.14
N LEU A 257 11.29 -18.75 4.52
CA LEU A 257 11.59 -18.12 3.23
C LEU A 257 12.69 -17.05 3.37
N PRO A 258 13.47 -16.79 2.31
CA PRO A 258 14.40 -15.66 2.28
C PRO A 258 13.64 -14.33 2.45
N VAL A 259 14.11 -13.48 3.37
CA VAL A 259 13.55 -12.15 3.60
C VAL A 259 14.65 -11.10 3.51
N HIS A 260 14.44 -10.14 2.62
CA HIS A 260 15.31 -8.98 2.43
C HIS A 260 14.54 -7.72 2.81
N MET A 261 15.19 -6.75 3.42
CA MET A 261 14.55 -5.51 3.84
C MET A 261 15.44 -4.30 3.59
N ILE A 262 14.84 -3.23 3.10
CA ILE A 262 15.44 -1.91 3.06
C ILE A 262 14.61 -0.93 3.89
N PHE A 263 15.30 -0.10 4.66
CA PHE A 263 14.69 0.95 5.46
C PHE A 263 15.50 2.24 5.35
N ALA A 264 14.83 3.38 5.48
CA ALA A 264 15.51 4.67 5.55
C ALA A 264 15.65 5.14 7.00
N ARG A 265 16.84 5.69 7.34
CA ARG A 265 17.10 6.22 8.68
C ARG A 265 16.27 7.45 9.03
N GLY A 266 15.85 8.22 8.02
CA GLY A 266 15.04 9.43 8.16
C GLY A 266 13.54 9.21 7.97
N ASP A 267 13.07 7.96 7.91
CA ASP A 267 11.64 7.65 7.80
C ASP A 267 10.86 8.24 8.97
N ARG A 268 9.90 9.14 8.68
CA ARG A 268 9.07 9.84 9.67
C ARG A 268 7.77 9.12 9.98
N ILE A 269 7.45 8.07 9.22
CA ILE A 269 6.22 7.29 9.35
C ILE A 269 6.43 6.06 10.20
N LEU A 270 7.52 5.31 9.94
CA LEU A 270 7.88 4.09 10.65
C LEU A 270 9.32 4.16 11.14
N ASP A 271 9.54 3.98 12.44
CA ASP A 271 10.90 3.87 12.99
C ASP A 271 11.53 2.55 12.56
N TRP A 272 12.64 2.63 11.85
CA TRP A 272 13.39 1.48 11.37
C TRP A 272 13.89 0.56 12.51
N ARG A 273 14.05 1.09 13.74
CA ARG A 273 14.42 0.29 14.91
C ARG A 273 13.24 -0.54 15.40
N ALA A 274 12.07 0.10 15.52
CA ALA A 274 10.85 -0.56 15.97
C ALA A 274 10.33 -1.59 14.95
N HIS A 275 10.68 -1.44 13.68
CA HIS A 275 10.21 -2.33 12.61
C HIS A 275 11.35 -3.18 12.01
N GLY A 276 12.42 -2.58 11.52
CA GLY A 276 13.52 -3.27 10.85
C GLY A 276 14.37 -4.10 11.83
N GLN A 277 14.95 -3.46 12.83
CA GLN A 277 15.76 -4.16 13.84
C GLN A 277 14.94 -5.14 14.68
N ALA A 278 13.71 -4.77 15.04
CA ALA A 278 12.84 -5.65 15.82
C ALA A 278 12.48 -6.93 15.03
N LEU A 279 12.25 -6.82 13.71
CA LEU A 279 12.06 -7.99 12.86
C LEU A 279 13.36 -8.81 12.76
N GLN A 280 14.51 -8.17 12.55
CA GLN A 280 15.79 -8.85 12.45
C GLN A 280 16.15 -9.63 13.72
N ALA A 281 15.79 -9.10 14.89
CA ALA A 281 15.97 -9.81 16.15
C ALA A 281 15.17 -11.11 16.26
N LYS A 282 14.02 -11.20 15.56
CA LYS A 282 13.16 -12.40 15.52
C LYS A 282 13.45 -13.31 14.34
N LEU A 283 13.99 -12.76 13.26
CA LEU A 283 14.32 -13.46 12.03
C LEU A 283 15.80 -13.19 11.68
N PRO A 284 16.75 -13.94 12.27
CA PRO A 284 18.20 -13.67 12.13
C PRO A 284 18.71 -13.78 10.68
N THR A 285 17.99 -14.51 9.82
CA THR A 285 18.32 -14.65 8.40
C THR A 285 17.95 -13.41 7.57
N LEU A 286 17.17 -12.48 8.14
CA LEU A 286 16.79 -11.23 7.50
C LEU A 286 18.01 -10.39 7.15
N GLN A 287 18.10 -10.00 5.88
CA GLN A 287 19.09 -9.03 5.42
C GLN A 287 18.49 -7.63 5.46
N LEU A 288 18.87 -6.85 6.49
CA LEU A 288 18.43 -5.47 6.66
C LEU A 288 19.47 -4.52 6.07
N THR A 289 19.06 -3.74 5.07
CA THR A 289 19.84 -2.64 4.48
C THR A 289 19.28 -1.31 4.99
N LEU A 290 20.16 -0.44 5.50
CA LEU A 290 19.78 0.91 5.96
C LEU A 290 20.41 1.95 5.04
N ILE A 291 19.59 2.83 4.51
CA ILE A 291 20.00 3.98 3.69
C ILE A 291 19.53 5.31 4.30
N ASP A 292 20.02 6.41 3.77
CA ASP A 292 19.43 7.72 4.05
C ASP A 292 18.18 7.92 3.19
N GLY A 293 17.23 8.74 3.63
CA GLY A 293 15.98 9.00 2.93
C GLY A 293 14.75 8.92 3.84
N GLY A 294 13.56 8.94 3.23
CA GLY A 294 12.25 8.92 3.89
C GLY A 294 11.47 7.63 3.66
N HIS A 295 10.14 7.70 3.90
CA HIS A 295 9.27 6.54 3.82
C HIS A 295 9.03 6.03 2.39
N MET A 296 9.05 6.94 1.38
CA MET A 296 8.63 6.64 0.01
C MET A 296 9.77 6.12 -0.88
N LEU A 297 10.60 5.22 -0.35
CA LEU A 297 11.76 4.64 -1.05
C LEU A 297 11.46 4.07 -2.45
N PRO A 298 10.28 3.49 -2.75
CA PRO A 298 9.97 3.06 -4.12
C PRO A 298 10.01 4.20 -5.15
N VAL A 299 9.82 5.44 -4.68
CA VAL A 299 9.78 6.66 -5.50
C VAL A 299 11.07 7.46 -5.39
N THR A 300 11.62 7.63 -4.16
CA THR A 300 12.75 8.52 -3.88
C THR A 300 14.11 7.85 -3.98
N ALA A 301 14.19 6.52 -3.81
CA ALA A 301 15.43 5.76 -3.89
C ALA A 301 15.29 4.50 -4.78
N PRO A 302 14.82 4.64 -6.04
CA PRO A 302 14.50 3.49 -6.89
C PRO A 302 15.72 2.61 -7.18
N ASP A 303 16.93 3.14 -7.26
CA ASP A 303 18.15 2.37 -7.51
C ASP A 303 18.45 1.40 -6.35
N ALA A 304 18.29 1.85 -5.10
CA ALA A 304 18.49 1.01 -3.93
C ALA A 304 17.41 -0.07 -3.80
N VAL A 305 16.16 0.28 -4.12
CA VAL A 305 15.03 -0.67 -4.11
C VAL A 305 15.18 -1.68 -5.24
N GLU A 306 15.58 -1.27 -6.44
CA GLU A 306 15.90 -2.18 -7.55
C GLU A 306 16.99 -3.18 -7.15
N THR A 307 18.07 -2.70 -6.53
CA THR A 307 19.17 -3.55 -6.05
C THR A 307 18.67 -4.59 -5.02
N LEU A 308 17.81 -4.16 -4.06
CA LEU A 308 17.18 -5.07 -3.11
C LEU A 308 16.41 -6.19 -3.81
N ILE A 309 15.56 -5.83 -4.78
CA ILE A 309 14.70 -6.77 -5.51
C ILE A 309 15.55 -7.75 -6.32
N ARG A 310 16.57 -7.26 -7.05
CA ARG A 310 17.48 -8.11 -7.82
C ARG A 310 18.26 -9.09 -6.95
N ASN A 311 18.76 -8.65 -5.81
CA ASN A 311 19.45 -9.52 -4.85
C ASN A 311 18.51 -10.57 -4.26
N ALA A 312 17.27 -10.22 -4.01
CA ALA A 312 16.25 -11.14 -3.52
C ALA A 312 15.88 -12.20 -4.57
N THR A 313 15.75 -11.82 -5.86
CA THR A 313 15.40 -12.76 -6.94
C THR A 313 16.54 -13.74 -7.30
N GLN A 314 17.80 -13.40 -7.02
CA GLN A 314 18.94 -14.30 -7.28
C GLN A 314 19.08 -15.43 -6.25
N ARG A 315 18.42 -15.31 -5.09
CA ARG A 315 18.52 -16.25 -3.96
C ARG A 315 17.26 -17.09 -3.77
N THR A 316 16.26 -16.88 -4.60
CA THR A 316 15.00 -17.62 -4.66
C THR A 316 14.94 -18.48 -5.94
#